data_7e05f64c863c9d0616cb32a30f0a09b3
#
_entry.id   7e05f64c863c9d0616cb32a30f0a09b3
#
_cell.length_a   1.000
_cell.length_b   1.000
_cell.length_c   1.000
_cell.angle_alpha   90.00
_cell.angle_beta   90.00
_cell.angle_gamma   90.00
#
_symmetry.space_group_name_H-M   'P 1'
#
loop_
_entity.id
_entity.type
_entity.pdbx_description
1 polymer ?
#
loop_
_entity_poly.entity_id
_entity_poly.type
_entity_poly.pdbx_seq_one_letter_code
_entity_poly.pdbx_strand_id
1 'polypeptide(L)'
;MVTKTSFRLLNTLTLEHLGPGPEPNITIFWDPKLPEAYKRFCARISIDTSAIQYESDKEIRSHWGDDAAIACCVSPMRVGKQMQFFAARVNSAKALLYAINGGRDEMTGMQVIDKGVIDPIKPEADGTLDYEKVKANYEKALEWLSETYVMALNIIHYMHDKYAYESIEMALHDKEVYRTLGCGMSGLSIAADSLSACKYAKVYPIYNKDAKTTPGHENEYVEGADDDLIVGYRTEGDFPLYGNDDDRADDIAKWVVSTVMGQVKRLPVYRDAVPTQSILTITSNVVYGKYTGALPDGRAAFTPFAPGATPSYGAEQNGL
;
A
#
# COMPACT_ATOMS: atom_id res chain seq x y z
N MET A 1 0.03 31.95 5.12
CA MET A 1 -0.95 33.07 4.95
C MET A 1 -1.88 32.77 3.79
N VAL A 2 -3.20 32.85 3.97
CA VAL A 2 -4.19 32.66 2.88
C VAL A 2 -4.42 33.98 2.17
N THR A 3 -4.31 33.98 0.84
CA THR A 3 -4.44 35.16 -0.03
C THR A 3 -5.47 34.92 -1.14
N LYS A 4 -5.77 35.94 -1.93
CA LYS A 4 -6.60 35.76 -3.16
C LYS A 4 -5.99 34.72 -4.11
N THR A 5 -4.65 34.64 -4.17
CA THR A 5 -3.96 33.66 -5.01
C THR A 5 -4.25 32.24 -4.55
N SER A 6 -4.34 31.99 -3.24
CA SER A 6 -4.71 30.66 -2.70
C SER A 6 -6.08 30.19 -3.22
N PHE A 7 -7.08 31.08 -3.22
CA PHE A 7 -8.39 30.76 -3.78
C PHE A 7 -8.35 30.56 -5.30
N ARG A 8 -7.57 31.38 -6.02
CA ARG A 8 -7.45 31.26 -7.49
C ARG A 8 -6.80 29.95 -7.89
N LEU A 9 -5.71 29.54 -7.21
CA LEU A 9 -5.05 28.27 -7.49
C LEU A 9 -5.99 27.09 -7.32
N LEU A 10 -6.74 27.04 -6.22
CA LEU A 10 -7.73 25.99 -6.02
C LEU A 10 -8.86 26.02 -7.04
N ASN A 11 -9.29 27.20 -7.44
CA ASN A 11 -10.37 27.34 -8.40
C ASN A 11 -9.97 26.86 -9.81
N THR A 12 -8.68 26.76 -10.14
CA THR A 12 -8.24 26.19 -11.43
C THR A 12 -8.63 24.71 -11.55
N LEU A 13 -8.73 23.98 -10.45
CA LEU A 13 -9.16 22.57 -10.47
C LEU A 13 -10.57 22.41 -11.03
N THR A 14 -11.46 23.38 -10.80
CA THR A 14 -12.82 23.37 -11.33
C THR A 14 -12.94 24.03 -12.71
N LEU A 15 -12.20 25.11 -12.95
CA LEU A 15 -12.29 25.88 -14.20
C LEU A 15 -11.68 25.18 -15.40
N GLU A 16 -10.57 24.48 -15.19
CA GLU A 16 -9.83 23.82 -16.28
C GLU A 16 -10.40 22.42 -16.59
N HIS A 17 -11.56 22.08 -16.01
CA HIS A 17 -12.12 20.73 -16.15
C HIS A 17 -11.07 19.61 -15.94
N LEU A 18 -10.16 19.85 -15.01
CA LEU A 18 -9.16 18.85 -14.62
C LEU A 18 -9.79 17.64 -13.95
N GLY A 19 -11.06 17.45 -14.22
CA GLY A 19 -11.90 16.28 -14.06
C GLY A 19 -12.05 15.75 -12.62
N PRO A 20 -13.05 14.93 -12.35
CA PRO A 20 -13.09 14.15 -11.14
C PRO A 20 -11.98 13.11 -11.20
N GLY A 21 -10.98 13.23 -10.33
CA GLY A 21 -9.87 12.30 -10.29
C GLY A 21 -8.75 12.79 -9.40
N PRO A 22 -7.84 11.92 -8.98
CA PRO A 22 -6.76 12.27 -8.07
C PRO A 22 -5.62 13.10 -8.73
N GLU A 23 -5.66 13.30 -10.03
CA GLU A 23 -4.62 13.98 -10.78
C GLU A 23 -5.19 15.10 -11.69
N PRO A 24 -4.57 16.29 -11.70
CA PRO A 24 -3.52 16.76 -10.81
C PRO A 24 -4.04 17.01 -9.40
N ASN A 25 -3.21 16.77 -8.37
CA ASN A 25 -3.59 17.06 -7.01
C ASN A 25 -2.90 18.33 -6.46
N ILE A 26 -3.59 18.99 -5.52
CA ILE A 26 -3.04 20.10 -4.74
C ILE A 26 -3.03 19.71 -3.28
N THR A 27 -1.87 19.81 -2.63
CA THR A 27 -1.74 19.58 -1.20
C THR A 27 -2.00 20.85 -0.42
N ILE A 28 -2.91 20.79 0.53
CA ILE A 28 -3.20 21.83 1.50
C ILE A 28 -2.55 21.47 2.84
N PHE A 29 -1.66 22.31 3.33
CA PHE A 29 -1.18 22.22 4.69
C PHE A 29 -2.27 22.75 5.61
N TRP A 30 -2.95 21.80 6.27
CA TRP A 30 -4.11 22.06 7.09
C TRP A 30 -3.72 22.49 8.51
N ASP A 31 -4.29 23.62 8.94
CA ASP A 31 -4.20 24.12 10.32
C ASP A 31 -5.60 24.54 10.78
N PRO A 32 -6.02 24.21 12.00
CA PRO A 32 -7.28 24.68 12.56
C PRO A 32 -7.46 26.22 12.53
N LYS A 33 -6.35 26.96 12.51
CA LYS A 33 -6.34 28.43 12.44
C LYS A 33 -6.57 29.02 11.04
N LEU A 34 -6.67 28.18 10.01
CA LEU A 34 -7.02 28.63 8.66
C LEU A 34 -8.37 29.36 8.66
N PRO A 35 -8.53 30.44 7.86
CA PRO A 35 -9.81 31.17 7.77
C PRO A 35 -10.96 30.24 7.40
N GLU A 36 -12.08 30.37 8.10
CA GLU A 36 -13.26 29.51 7.88
C GLU A 36 -13.75 29.54 6.42
N ALA A 37 -13.73 30.71 5.79
CA ALA A 37 -14.10 30.86 4.38
C ALA A 37 -13.20 30.04 3.45
N TYR A 38 -11.89 29.92 3.79
CA TYR A 38 -10.96 29.11 3.02
C TYR A 38 -11.18 27.61 3.24
N LYS A 39 -11.42 27.19 4.49
CA LYS A 39 -11.75 25.80 4.81
C LYS A 39 -12.98 25.32 4.05
N ARG A 40 -14.07 26.12 4.07
CA ARG A 40 -15.30 25.82 3.32
C ARG A 40 -15.06 25.75 1.82
N PHE A 41 -14.22 26.64 1.30
CA PHE A 41 -13.87 26.64 -0.11
C PHE A 41 -13.09 25.37 -0.49
N CYS A 42 -12.07 24.99 0.30
CA CYS A 42 -11.34 23.74 0.12
C CYS A 42 -12.28 22.52 0.13
N ALA A 43 -13.16 22.44 1.13
CA ALA A 43 -14.11 21.32 1.24
C ALA A 43 -15.01 21.22 -0.01
N ARG A 44 -15.51 22.35 -0.51
CA ARG A 44 -16.31 22.38 -1.74
C ARG A 44 -15.53 21.87 -2.94
N ILE A 45 -14.31 22.37 -3.14
CA ILE A 45 -13.46 21.92 -4.26
C ILE A 45 -13.12 20.42 -4.13
N SER A 46 -12.88 19.93 -2.91
CA SER A 46 -12.65 18.49 -2.68
C SER A 46 -13.85 17.65 -3.12
N ILE A 47 -15.05 18.08 -2.79
CA ILE A 47 -16.30 17.38 -3.18
C ILE A 47 -16.47 17.38 -4.70
N ASP A 48 -16.22 18.54 -5.32
CA ASP A 48 -16.45 18.75 -6.75
C ASP A 48 -15.40 18.03 -7.63
N THR A 49 -14.16 17.85 -7.14
CA THR A 49 -13.03 17.43 -7.99
C THR A 49 -12.26 16.21 -7.49
N SER A 50 -12.35 15.86 -6.20
CA SER A 50 -11.50 14.84 -5.55
C SER A 50 -9.98 15.07 -5.75
N ALA A 51 -9.55 16.30 -6.03
CA ALA A 51 -8.17 16.63 -6.41
C ALA A 51 -7.39 17.39 -5.32
N ILE A 52 -7.93 17.47 -4.10
CA ILE A 52 -7.24 18.07 -2.95
C ILE A 52 -6.83 16.99 -1.97
N GLN A 53 -5.57 17.09 -1.53
CA GLN A 53 -4.99 16.29 -0.46
C GLN A 53 -4.72 17.21 0.74
N TYR A 54 -4.91 16.71 1.96
CA TYR A 54 -4.71 17.46 3.18
C TYR A 54 -3.60 16.84 4.02
N GLU A 55 -2.67 17.68 4.45
CA GLU A 55 -1.57 17.30 5.33
C GLU A 55 -1.54 18.22 6.56
N SER A 56 -1.17 17.69 7.72
CA SER A 56 -1.09 18.50 8.94
C SER A 56 0.07 19.50 8.86
N ASP A 57 -0.22 20.80 8.80
CA ASP A 57 0.81 21.84 8.82
C ASP A 57 1.67 21.78 10.08
N LYS A 58 1.06 21.47 11.22
CA LYS A 58 1.75 21.33 12.50
C LYS A 58 2.75 20.19 12.49
N GLU A 59 2.36 19.01 11.99
CA GLU A 59 3.23 17.83 11.93
C GLU A 59 4.35 18.02 10.90
N ILE A 60 4.03 18.53 9.73
CA ILE A 60 5.03 18.83 8.71
C ILE A 60 6.09 19.80 9.25
N ARG A 61 5.69 20.91 9.86
CA ARG A 61 6.63 21.90 10.42
C ARG A 61 7.45 21.37 11.58
N SER A 62 6.88 20.47 12.38
CA SER A 62 7.61 19.90 13.52
C SER A 62 8.80 19.04 13.11
N HIS A 63 8.71 18.41 11.93
CA HIS A 63 9.74 17.52 11.41
C HIS A 63 10.64 18.15 10.35
N TRP A 64 10.10 19.01 9.49
CA TRP A 64 10.81 19.55 8.32
C TRP A 64 11.03 21.07 8.36
N GLY A 65 10.42 21.79 9.31
CA GLY A 65 10.52 23.26 9.40
C GLY A 65 9.64 23.98 8.38
N ASP A 66 9.92 25.28 8.19
CA ASP A 66 9.10 26.16 7.36
C ASP A 66 9.38 26.05 5.86
N ASP A 67 10.50 25.45 5.48
CA ASP A 67 10.90 25.24 4.05
C ASP A 67 10.31 23.95 3.48
N ALA A 68 9.37 23.32 4.16
CA ALA A 68 8.79 22.05 3.73
C ALA A 68 7.85 22.22 2.54
N ALA A 69 7.90 21.23 1.65
CA ALA A 69 6.92 21.02 0.58
C ALA A 69 6.62 19.54 0.45
N ILE A 70 5.50 19.20 -0.18
CA ILE A 70 5.19 17.83 -0.55
C ILE A 70 5.73 17.58 -1.96
N ALA A 71 6.65 16.64 -2.08
CA ALA A 71 7.12 16.16 -3.37
C ALA A 71 6.17 15.10 -3.91
N CYS A 72 5.83 15.19 -5.18
CA CYS A 72 4.89 14.31 -5.86
C CYS A 72 3.53 14.28 -5.14
N CYS A 73 3.22 13.22 -4.40
CA CYS A 73 1.90 13.00 -3.81
C CYS A 73 1.88 13.16 -2.28
N VAL A 74 2.85 12.58 -1.57
CA VAL A 74 2.78 12.41 -0.09
C VAL A 74 4.11 12.57 0.63
N SER A 75 5.20 12.88 -0.07
CA SER A 75 6.53 12.89 0.54
C SER A 75 6.93 14.29 1.01
N PRO A 76 6.86 14.59 2.31
CA PRO A 76 7.33 15.86 2.83
C PRO A 76 8.85 15.92 2.77
N MET A 77 9.39 17.05 2.32
CA MET A 77 10.82 17.29 2.28
C MET A 77 11.16 18.78 2.35
N ARG A 78 12.39 19.09 2.72
CA ARG A 78 12.92 20.47 2.68
C ARG A 78 13.32 20.81 1.26
N VAL A 79 12.76 21.88 0.73
CA VAL A 79 13.04 22.37 -0.61
C VAL A 79 14.52 22.72 -0.76
N GLY A 80 15.17 22.17 -1.79
CA GLY A 80 16.58 22.42 -2.09
C GLY A 80 17.60 21.75 -1.15
N LYS A 81 17.16 21.09 -0.08
CA LYS A 81 18.01 20.46 0.93
C LYS A 81 17.88 18.95 1.00
N GLN A 82 16.79 18.45 0.50
CA GLN A 82 16.49 17.01 0.47
C GLN A 82 16.12 16.58 -0.94
N MET A 83 16.46 15.36 -1.26
CA MET A 83 16.13 14.69 -2.51
C MET A 83 15.52 13.34 -2.16
N GLN A 84 14.45 12.95 -2.84
CA GLN A 84 13.89 11.63 -2.71
C GLN A 84 14.08 10.84 -4.00
N PHE A 85 14.76 9.70 -3.88
CA PHE A 85 14.70 8.70 -4.93
C PHE A 85 13.29 8.15 -5.02
N PHE A 86 12.73 8.22 -6.22
CA PHE A 86 11.40 7.69 -6.48
C PHE A 86 11.39 6.18 -6.32
N ALA A 87 10.33 5.66 -5.70
CA ALA A 87 10.14 4.24 -5.51
C ALA A 87 8.81 3.75 -6.09
N ALA A 88 8.83 2.50 -6.52
CA ALA A 88 7.62 1.77 -6.87
C ALA A 88 6.85 1.38 -5.60
N ARG A 89 5.80 0.59 -5.75
CA ARG A 89 5.00 0.07 -4.64
C ARG A 89 5.03 -1.44 -4.64
N VAL A 90 5.12 -2.03 -3.45
CA VAL A 90 4.95 -3.47 -3.27
C VAL A 90 3.49 -3.81 -3.01
N ASN A 91 3.06 -4.99 -3.43
CA ASN A 91 1.73 -5.52 -3.15
C ASN A 91 1.78 -6.45 -1.94
N SER A 92 1.47 -5.93 -0.76
CA SER A 92 1.50 -6.70 0.49
C SER A 92 0.42 -7.78 0.55
N ALA A 93 -0.75 -7.54 -0.04
CA ALA A 93 -1.82 -8.54 -0.10
C ALA A 93 -1.44 -9.74 -0.98
N LYS A 94 -0.77 -9.50 -2.09
CA LYS A 94 -0.23 -10.56 -2.96
C LYS A 94 0.85 -11.39 -2.25
N ALA A 95 1.72 -10.74 -1.48
CA ALA A 95 2.73 -11.43 -0.67
C ALA A 95 2.11 -12.37 0.38
N LEU A 96 0.93 -12.02 0.93
CA LEU A 96 0.19 -12.91 1.83
C LEU A 96 -0.29 -14.18 1.11
N LEU A 97 -0.74 -14.06 -0.13
CA LEU A 97 -1.14 -15.22 -0.94
C LEU A 97 0.06 -16.12 -1.28
N TYR A 98 1.23 -15.54 -1.56
CA TYR A 98 2.48 -16.30 -1.69
C TYR A 98 2.85 -17.02 -0.39
N ALA A 99 2.69 -16.36 0.75
CA ALA A 99 2.97 -16.94 2.06
C ALA A 99 2.10 -18.17 2.35
N ILE A 100 0.83 -18.14 1.98
CA ILE A 100 -0.12 -19.26 2.16
C ILE A 100 0.21 -20.41 1.20
N ASN A 101 0.57 -20.08 -0.05
CA ASN A 101 0.81 -21.06 -1.12
C ASN A 101 2.25 -21.56 -1.23
N GLY A 102 3.12 -21.31 -0.21
CA GLY A 102 4.50 -21.78 -0.26
C GLY A 102 5.33 -21.12 -1.36
N GLY A 103 5.09 -19.83 -1.60
CA GLY A 103 5.77 -19.02 -2.60
C GLY A 103 5.22 -19.16 -4.01
N ARG A 104 4.11 -19.87 -4.22
CA ARG A 104 3.43 -19.96 -5.53
C ARG A 104 2.44 -18.81 -5.73
N ASP A 105 2.35 -18.36 -6.95
CA ASP A 105 1.35 -17.39 -7.39
C ASP A 105 -0.02 -18.05 -7.53
N GLU A 106 -1.02 -17.54 -6.85
CA GLU A 106 -2.38 -18.10 -6.80
C GLU A 106 -3.14 -18.00 -8.12
N MET A 107 -2.70 -17.13 -9.02
CA MET A 107 -3.36 -16.91 -10.32
C MET A 107 -2.72 -17.68 -11.46
N THR A 108 -1.48 -18.11 -11.30
CA THR A 108 -0.72 -18.77 -12.37
C THR A 108 -0.14 -20.11 -11.95
N GLY A 109 -0.08 -20.41 -10.66
CA GLY A 109 0.60 -21.57 -10.11
C GLY A 109 2.13 -21.50 -10.14
N MET A 110 2.69 -20.43 -10.73
CA MET A 110 4.15 -20.29 -10.86
C MET A 110 4.84 -20.13 -9.50
N GLN A 111 5.99 -20.78 -9.32
CA GLN A 111 6.84 -20.57 -8.15
C GLN A 111 7.54 -19.21 -8.27
N VAL A 112 7.24 -18.29 -7.35
CA VAL A 112 7.76 -16.91 -7.30
C VAL A 112 8.84 -16.77 -6.23
N ILE A 113 8.61 -17.30 -5.05
CA ILE A 113 9.61 -17.40 -3.98
C ILE A 113 10.21 -18.80 -4.04
N ASP A 114 11.52 -18.89 -4.01
CA ASP A 114 12.24 -20.15 -4.16
C ASP A 114 11.73 -21.25 -3.20
N LYS A 115 11.66 -22.48 -3.71
CA LYS A 115 11.25 -23.65 -2.91
C LYS A 115 12.15 -23.82 -1.69
N GLY A 116 11.52 -24.07 -0.54
CA GLY A 116 12.22 -24.26 0.74
C GLY A 116 12.42 -22.99 1.57
N VAL A 117 12.12 -21.81 1.02
CA VAL A 117 12.07 -20.57 1.81
C VAL A 117 10.79 -20.50 2.63
N ILE A 118 9.66 -20.82 1.99
CA ILE A 118 8.34 -20.86 2.58
C ILE A 118 7.68 -22.19 2.21
N ASP A 119 7.19 -22.93 3.20
CA ASP A 119 6.40 -24.12 2.96
C ASP A 119 4.91 -23.78 2.82
N PRO A 120 4.14 -24.46 1.93
CA PRO A 120 2.69 -24.24 1.83
C PRO A 120 2.00 -24.50 3.19
N ILE A 121 1.04 -23.64 3.53
CA ILE A 121 0.24 -23.83 4.73
C ILE A 121 -0.66 -25.06 4.57
N LYS A 122 -0.53 -26.01 5.48
CA LYS A 122 -1.46 -27.14 5.58
C LYS A 122 -2.55 -26.78 6.58
N PRO A 123 -3.83 -26.96 6.23
CA PRO A 123 -4.94 -26.75 7.15
C PRO A 123 -4.80 -27.61 8.42
N GLU A 124 -5.40 -27.12 9.49
CA GLU A 124 -5.56 -27.84 10.76
C GLU A 124 -6.54 -29.03 10.60
N ALA A 125 -6.68 -29.83 11.64
CA ALA A 125 -7.54 -31.03 11.62
C ALA A 125 -9.02 -30.69 11.33
N ASP A 126 -9.48 -29.48 11.64
CA ASP A 126 -10.82 -29.00 11.32
C ASP A 126 -10.94 -28.34 9.94
N GLY A 127 -9.87 -28.33 9.17
CA GLY A 127 -9.82 -27.78 7.82
C GLY A 127 -9.49 -26.28 7.75
N THR A 128 -9.24 -25.61 8.86
CA THR A 128 -8.98 -24.17 8.91
C THR A 128 -7.49 -23.83 8.74
N LEU A 129 -7.21 -22.60 8.34
CA LEU A 129 -5.85 -22.03 8.35
C LEU A 129 -5.47 -21.58 9.76
N ASP A 130 -4.27 -21.95 10.21
CA ASP A 130 -3.71 -21.49 11.47
C ASP A 130 -3.09 -20.10 11.32
N TYR A 131 -3.53 -19.14 12.15
CA TYR A 131 -3.06 -17.76 12.12
C TYR A 131 -1.55 -17.62 12.33
N GLU A 132 -0.98 -18.34 13.32
CA GLU A 132 0.44 -18.19 13.64
C GLU A 132 1.33 -18.73 12.51
N LYS A 133 0.91 -19.80 11.85
CA LYS A 133 1.61 -20.34 10.67
C LYS A 133 1.52 -19.38 9.49
N VAL A 134 0.32 -18.82 9.23
CA VAL A 134 0.12 -17.83 8.16
C VAL A 134 0.99 -16.60 8.42
N LYS A 135 0.96 -16.08 9.65
CA LYS A 135 1.75 -14.89 10.05
C LYS A 135 3.25 -15.14 9.92
N ALA A 136 3.74 -16.29 10.39
CA ALA A 136 5.16 -16.64 10.30
C ALA A 136 5.65 -16.75 8.85
N ASN A 137 4.85 -17.38 7.98
CA ASN A 137 5.14 -17.44 6.55
C ASN A 137 5.06 -16.07 5.89
N TYR A 138 4.10 -15.24 6.30
CA TYR A 138 3.94 -13.89 5.76
C TYR A 138 5.14 -13.01 6.13
N GLU A 139 5.68 -13.13 7.33
CA GLU A 139 6.91 -12.42 7.70
C GLU A 139 8.09 -12.77 6.78
N LYS A 140 8.27 -14.05 6.45
CA LYS A 140 9.28 -14.51 5.47
C LYS A 140 9.01 -13.97 4.05
N ALA A 141 7.73 -13.97 3.64
CA ALA A 141 7.35 -13.41 2.34
C ALA A 141 7.61 -11.90 2.25
N LEU A 142 7.37 -11.16 3.35
CA LEU A 142 7.68 -9.74 3.44
C LEU A 142 9.19 -9.46 3.45
N GLU A 143 9.98 -10.34 4.07
CA GLU A 143 11.44 -10.26 4.01
C GLU A 143 11.94 -10.41 2.57
N TRP A 144 11.57 -11.50 1.90
CA TRP A 144 11.89 -11.74 0.50
C TRP A 144 11.44 -10.58 -0.41
N LEU A 145 10.20 -10.09 -0.18
CA LEU A 145 9.63 -8.97 -0.94
C LEU A 145 10.47 -7.71 -0.76
N SER A 146 10.87 -7.40 0.48
CA SER A 146 11.67 -6.21 0.81
C SER A 146 13.06 -6.27 0.16
N GLU A 147 13.72 -7.42 0.19
CA GLU A 147 15.02 -7.63 -0.46
C GLU A 147 14.92 -7.45 -1.98
N THR A 148 13.97 -8.12 -2.62
CA THR A 148 13.73 -8.03 -4.07
C THR A 148 13.41 -6.60 -4.47
N TYR A 149 12.58 -5.91 -3.67
CA TYR A 149 12.15 -4.55 -3.91
C TYR A 149 13.32 -3.55 -3.85
N VAL A 150 14.11 -3.57 -2.78
CA VAL A 150 15.23 -2.66 -2.61
C VAL A 150 16.30 -2.94 -3.66
N MET A 151 16.59 -4.21 -3.97
CA MET A 151 17.52 -4.58 -5.03
C MET A 151 17.08 -4.03 -6.39
N ALA A 152 15.81 -4.20 -6.75
CA ALA A 152 15.27 -3.68 -8.00
C ALA A 152 15.36 -2.15 -8.07
N LEU A 153 15.03 -1.45 -6.97
CA LEU A 153 15.15 0.01 -6.90
C LEU A 153 16.59 0.48 -7.03
N ASN A 154 17.53 -0.19 -6.37
CA ASN A 154 18.95 0.14 -6.48
C ASN A 154 19.45 0.03 -7.93
N ILE A 155 19.03 -1.01 -8.66
CA ILE A 155 19.36 -1.17 -10.08
C ILE A 155 18.73 -0.06 -10.92
N ILE A 156 17.46 0.27 -10.68
CA ILE A 156 16.76 1.33 -11.41
C ILE A 156 17.48 2.68 -11.22
N HIS A 157 17.80 3.05 -9.98
CA HIS A 157 18.46 4.32 -9.69
C HIS A 157 19.88 4.36 -10.22
N TYR A 158 20.63 3.27 -10.13
CA TYR A 158 21.95 3.17 -10.78
C TYR A 158 21.84 3.37 -12.30
N MET A 159 20.86 2.77 -12.95
CA MET A 159 20.66 2.90 -14.39
C MET A 159 20.25 4.31 -14.80
N HIS A 160 19.45 5.01 -13.99
CA HIS A 160 19.15 6.42 -14.22
C HIS A 160 20.39 7.29 -14.09
N ASP A 161 21.19 7.09 -13.06
CA ASP A 161 22.41 7.86 -12.84
C ASP A 161 23.49 7.64 -13.87
N LYS A 162 23.51 6.50 -14.51
CA LYS A 162 24.38 6.24 -15.67
C LYS A 162 24.21 7.30 -16.78
N TYR A 163 23.04 7.92 -16.85
CA TYR A 163 22.73 9.01 -17.78
C TYR A 163 22.71 10.39 -17.12
N ALA A 164 23.39 10.54 -15.99
CA ALA A 164 23.50 11.79 -15.22
C ALA A 164 22.15 12.37 -14.72
N TYR A 165 21.17 11.53 -14.48
CA TYR A 165 19.84 11.96 -14.05
C TYR A 165 19.87 12.72 -12.72
N GLU A 166 20.53 12.17 -11.69
CA GLU A 166 20.66 12.84 -10.40
C GLU A 166 21.41 14.18 -10.53
N SER A 167 22.46 14.26 -11.35
CA SER A 167 23.22 15.50 -11.54
C SER A 167 22.35 16.64 -12.10
N ILE A 168 21.36 16.30 -12.93
CA ILE A 168 20.41 17.29 -13.47
C ILE A 168 19.43 17.71 -12.36
N GLU A 169 18.87 16.76 -11.63
CA GLU A 169 17.94 17.03 -10.52
C GLU A 169 18.60 17.86 -9.41
N MET A 170 19.89 17.65 -9.17
CA MET A 170 20.65 18.33 -8.13
C MET A 170 21.04 19.77 -8.48
N ALA A 171 20.80 20.24 -9.70
CA ALA A 171 21.21 21.59 -10.13
C ALA A 171 20.60 22.72 -9.28
N LEU A 172 19.47 22.50 -8.64
CA LEU A 172 18.77 23.46 -7.78
C LEU A 172 18.86 23.12 -6.29
N HIS A 173 19.77 22.23 -5.90
CA HIS A 173 19.93 21.80 -4.51
C HIS A 173 21.20 22.41 -3.88
N ASP A 174 21.24 22.40 -2.55
CA ASP A 174 22.42 22.73 -1.78
C ASP A 174 23.56 21.73 -2.06
N LYS A 175 24.78 22.09 -1.69
CA LYS A 175 25.96 21.24 -1.89
C LYS A 175 25.83 19.89 -1.18
N GLU A 176 25.29 19.90 0.04
CA GLU A 176 25.05 18.71 0.84
C GLU A 176 23.56 18.43 0.87
N VAL A 177 23.15 17.30 0.31
CA VAL A 177 21.76 16.91 0.15
C VAL A 177 21.48 15.64 0.96
N TYR A 178 20.45 15.70 1.79
CA TYR A 178 19.94 14.53 2.47
C TYR A 178 19.07 13.71 1.52
N ARG A 179 19.49 12.48 1.25
CA ARG A 179 18.81 11.58 0.31
C ARG A 179 17.87 10.64 1.03
N THR A 180 16.67 10.50 0.52
CA THR A 180 15.71 9.49 0.94
C THR A 180 15.33 8.57 -0.21
N LEU A 181 14.89 7.35 0.12
CA LEU A 181 14.26 6.43 -0.82
C LEU A 181 12.80 6.25 -0.39
N GLY A 182 11.86 6.67 -1.24
CA GLY A 182 10.43 6.53 -0.95
C GLY A 182 9.96 5.11 -1.21
N CYS A 183 9.79 4.30 -0.17
CA CYS A 183 9.28 2.93 -0.29
C CYS A 183 7.76 2.92 -0.16
N GLY A 184 7.05 2.51 -1.22
CA GLY A 184 5.60 2.43 -1.25
C GLY A 184 5.07 1.02 -0.94
N MET A 185 3.92 0.94 -0.26
CA MET A 185 3.19 -0.29 0.01
C MET A 185 1.71 -0.13 -0.34
N SER A 186 1.15 -1.13 -1.00
CA SER A 186 -0.28 -1.24 -1.31
C SER A 186 -0.91 -2.45 -0.63
N GLY A 187 -2.23 -2.42 -0.43
CA GLY A 187 -2.98 -3.55 0.09
C GLY A 187 -2.91 -3.74 1.60
N LEU A 188 -2.61 -2.68 2.37
CA LEU A 188 -2.51 -2.76 3.83
C LEU A 188 -3.82 -3.25 4.47
N SER A 189 -4.94 -2.59 4.19
CA SER A 189 -6.24 -2.95 4.78
C SER A 189 -6.61 -4.40 4.48
N ILE A 190 -6.41 -4.85 3.25
CA ILE A 190 -6.73 -6.20 2.81
C ILE A 190 -5.85 -7.24 3.50
N ALA A 191 -4.55 -6.98 3.63
CA ALA A 191 -3.63 -7.86 4.34
C ALA A 191 -3.95 -7.93 5.84
N ALA A 192 -4.30 -6.78 6.44
CA ALA A 192 -4.69 -6.71 7.86
C ALA A 192 -6.00 -7.45 8.12
N ASP A 193 -7.03 -7.22 7.29
CA ASP A 193 -8.33 -7.88 7.41
C ASP A 193 -8.22 -9.39 7.18
N SER A 194 -7.41 -9.82 6.21
CA SER A 194 -7.16 -11.24 5.95
C SER A 194 -6.45 -11.94 7.12
N LEU A 195 -5.47 -11.30 7.74
CA LEU A 195 -4.83 -11.81 8.94
C LEU A 195 -5.78 -11.80 10.15
N SER A 196 -6.63 -10.78 10.25
CA SER A 196 -7.69 -10.71 11.25
C SER A 196 -8.69 -11.84 11.09
N ALA A 197 -9.13 -12.13 9.86
CA ALA A 197 -9.98 -13.27 9.55
C ALA A 197 -9.34 -14.60 9.99
N CYS A 198 -8.07 -14.82 9.65
CA CYS A 198 -7.34 -16.03 10.08
C CYS A 198 -7.23 -16.15 11.60
N LYS A 199 -7.20 -15.01 12.33
CA LYS A 199 -7.03 -14.99 13.79
C LYS A 199 -8.33 -15.15 14.57
N TYR A 200 -9.43 -14.55 14.08
CA TYR A 200 -10.66 -14.39 14.85
C TYR A 200 -11.85 -15.14 14.24
N ALA A 201 -11.76 -15.58 12.99
CA ALA A 201 -12.76 -16.37 12.30
C ALA A 201 -12.23 -17.73 11.88
N LYS A 202 -13.03 -18.50 11.16
CA LYS A 202 -12.62 -19.79 10.58
C LYS A 202 -12.44 -19.63 9.08
N VAL A 203 -11.20 -19.72 8.61
CA VAL A 203 -10.86 -19.61 7.20
C VAL A 203 -10.53 -20.95 6.61
N TYR A 204 -11.32 -21.39 5.64
CA TYR A 204 -11.16 -22.65 4.93
C TYR A 204 -10.59 -22.37 3.53
N PRO A 205 -9.43 -22.96 3.17
CA PRO A 205 -8.89 -22.81 1.82
C PRO A 205 -9.71 -23.56 0.79
N ILE A 206 -9.83 -23.00 -0.41
CA ILE A 206 -10.41 -23.65 -1.57
C ILE A 206 -9.28 -23.96 -2.53
N TYR A 207 -9.12 -25.24 -2.84
CA TYR A 207 -8.06 -25.72 -3.71
C TYR A 207 -8.45 -25.65 -5.19
N ASN A 208 -7.46 -25.55 -6.06
CA ASN A 208 -7.66 -25.44 -7.51
C ASN A 208 -8.53 -26.59 -8.06
N LYS A 209 -8.31 -27.83 -7.60
CA LYS A 209 -9.12 -28.99 -7.99
C LYS A 209 -10.61 -28.86 -7.65
N ASP A 210 -10.94 -28.10 -6.59
CA ASP A 210 -12.30 -27.95 -6.08
C ASP A 210 -12.98 -26.68 -6.58
N ALA A 211 -12.23 -25.71 -7.11
CA ALA A 211 -12.71 -24.37 -7.46
C ALA A 211 -13.86 -24.41 -8.47
N LYS A 212 -13.75 -25.21 -9.53
CA LYS A 212 -14.82 -25.35 -10.56
C LYS A 212 -16.16 -25.83 -10.02
N THR A 213 -16.15 -26.56 -8.91
CA THR A 213 -17.35 -27.16 -8.30
C THR A 213 -17.81 -26.44 -7.04
N THR A 214 -17.03 -25.46 -6.57
CA THR A 214 -17.37 -24.66 -5.40
C THR A 214 -18.16 -23.43 -5.84
N PRO A 215 -19.43 -23.28 -5.43
CA PRO A 215 -20.26 -22.14 -5.83
C PRO A 215 -19.63 -20.79 -5.50
N GLY A 216 -19.54 -19.92 -6.51
CA GLY A 216 -18.96 -18.58 -6.38
C GLY A 216 -17.44 -18.50 -6.56
N HIS A 217 -16.76 -19.64 -6.75
CA HIS A 217 -15.30 -19.73 -6.92
C HIS A 217 -14.87 -20.31 -8.30
N GLU A 218 -15.80 -20.49 -9.21
CA GLU A 218 -15.55 -21.08 -10.53
C GLU A 218 -14.54 -20.27 -11.35
N ASN A 219 -14.54 -18.96 -11.17
CA ASN A 219 -13.62 -18.03 -11.87
C ASN A 219 -12.20 -18.00 -11.28
N GLU A 220 -11.98 -18.65 -10.12
CA GLU A 220 -10.68 -18.72 -9.46
C GLU A 220 -9.87 -19.95 -9.91
N TYR A 221 -10.48 -20.86 -10.66
CA TYR A 221 -9.78 -22.01 -11.25
C TYR A 221 -8.65 -21.58 -12.16
N VAL A 222 -7.47 -22.13 -11.95
CA VAL A 222 -6.24 -21.88 -12.74
C VAL A 222 -5.92 -23.10 -13.59
N GLU A 223 -6.06 -22.98 -14.91
CA GLU A 223 -5.79 -24.06 -15.84
C GLU A 223 -4.30 -24.44 -15.85
N GLY A 224 -4.01 -25.73 -15.71
CA GLY A 224 -2.64 -26.23 -15.72
C GLY A 224 -1.85 -26.05 -14.41
N ALA A 225 -2.44 -25.41 -13.38
CA ALA A 225 -1.83 -25.34 -12.07
C ALA A 225 -2.08 -26.63 -11.26
N ASP A 226 -1.25 -26.81 -10.23
CA ASP A 226 -1.35 -27.97 -9.34
C ASP A 226 -2.70 -28.02 -8.61
N ASP A 227 -3.20 -29.22 -8.36
CA ASP A 227 -4.46 -29.46 -7.65
C ASP A 227 -4.49 -28.92 -6.24
N ASP A 228 -3.34 -28.81 -5.58
CA ASP A 228 -3.16 -28.34 -4.20
C ASP A 228 -2.89 -26.82 -4.09
N LEU A 229 -2.92 -26.09 -5.20
CA LEU A 229 -2.84 -24.64 -5.17
C LEU A 229 -4.10 -24.08 -4.48
N ILE A 230 -3.93 -23.20 -3.51
CA ILE A 230 -5.05 -22.50 -2.87
C ILE A 230 -5.38 -21.27 -3.70
N VAL A 231 -6.59 -21.21 -4.24
CA VAL A 231 -7.06 -20.18 -5.16
C VAL A 231 -8.18 -19.31 -4.58
N GLY A 232 -8.85 -19.78 -3.51
CA GLY A 232 -9.94 -19.06 -2.88
C GLY A 232 -10.09 -19.43 -1.39
N TYR A 233 -11.05 -18.78 -0.74
CA TYR A 233 -11.29 -18.94 0.70
C TYR A 233 -12.77 -18.89 1.02
N ARG A 234 -13.19 -19.68 1.98
CA ARG A 234 -14.50 -19.58 2.64
C ARG A 234 -14.26 -19.18 4.09
N THR A 235 -14.80 -18.05 4.50
CA THR A 235 -14.61 -17.50 5.86
C THR A 235 -15.92 -17.53 6.61
N GLU A 236 -15.90 -18.09 7.83
CA GLU A 236 -17.07 -18.23 8.70
C GLU A 236 -16.81 -17.57 10.05
N GLY A 237 -17.77 -16.76 10.49
CA GLY A 237 -17.68 -15.99 11.73
C GLY A 237 -17.27 -14.54 11.52
N ASP A 238 -17.46 -13.74 12.56
CA ASP A 238 -17.14 -12.30 12.56
C ASP A 238 -15.68 -12.09 12.99
N PHE A 239 -15.06 -11.08 12.43
CA PHE A 239 -13.69 -10.66 12.78
C PHE A 239 -13.55 -9.15 12.70
N PRO A 240 -12.64 -8.54 13.49
CA PRO A 240 -12.39 -7.11 13.43
C PRO A 240 -11.87 -6.69 12.07
N LEU A 241 -12.42 -5.60 11.53
CA LEU A 241 -11.98 -4.99 10.28
C LEU A 241 -11.23 -3.69 10.54
N TYR A 242 -10.17 -3.47 9.79
CA TYR A 242 -9.37 -2.25 9.83
C TYR A 242 -10.22 -1.02 9.45
N GLY A 243 -10.05 0.08 10.19
CA GLY A 243 -10.76 1.34 9.97
C GLY A 243 -12.01 1.53 10.82
N ASN A 244 -12.17 0.76 11.91
CA ASN A 244 -13.30 0.85 12.83
C ASN A 244 -12.89 1.20 14.28
N ASP A 245 -11.69 1.76 14.48
CA ASP A 245 -11.12 2.06 15.80
C ASP A 245 -11.09 0.80 16.71
N ASP A 246 -10.68 -0.32 16.13
CA ASP A 246 -10.54 -1.60 16.83
C ASP A 246 -9.08 -1.99 16.91
N ASP A 247 -8.48 -1.87 18.10
CA ASP A 247 -7.06 -2.18 18.34
C ASP A 247 -6.65 -3.57 17.84
N ARG A 248 -7.57 -4.54 17.77
CA ARG A 248 -7.27 -5.89 17.29
C ARG A 248 -6.89 -5.93 15.81
N ALA A 249 -7.57 -5.14 14.98
CA ALA A 249 -7.27 -4.98 13.56
C ALA A 249 -6.12 -3.99 13.34
N ASP A 250 -6.12 -2.89 14.09
CA ASP A 250 -5.11 -1.83 13.99
C ASP A 250 -3.72 -2.32 14.36
N ASP A 251 -3.59 -3.17 15.39
CA ASP A 251 -2.31 -3.76 15.78
C ASP A 251 -1.76 -4.71 14.71
N ILE A 252 -2.64 -5.41 13.99
CA ILE A 252 -2.22 -6.22 12.83
C ILE A 252 -1.70 -5.31 11.71
N ALA A 253 -2.43 -4.25 11.38
CA ALA A 253 -2.01 -3.28 10.37
C ALA A 253 -0.67 -2.61 10.73
N LYS A 254 -0.52 -2.16 11.98
CA LYS A 254 0.75 -1.62 12.52
C LYS A 254 1.89 -2.64 12.41
N TRP A 255 1.62 -3.91 12.71
CA TRP A 255 2.61 -4.98 12.59
C TRP A 255 3.07 -5.16 11.14
N VAL A 256 2.16 -5.19 10.16
CA VAL A 256 2.50 -5.31 8.73
C VAL A 256 3.40 -4.16 8.30
N VAL A 257 3.01 -2.92 8.60
CA VAL A 257 3.79 -1.72 8.26
C VAL A 257 5.17 -1.74 8.91
N SER A 258 5.23 -2.04 10.21
CA SER A 258 6.48 -2.08 10.98
C SER A 258 7.43 -3.17 10.49
N THR A 259 6.90 -4.32 10.08
CA THR A 259 7.67 -5.44 9.54
C THR A 259 8.34 -5.03 8.23
N VAL A 260 7.58 -4.53 7.26
CA VAL A 260 8.14 -4.07 5.97
C VAL A 260 9.19 -2.98 6.19
N MET A 261 8.87 -1.96 7.00
CA MET A 261 9.81 -0.88 7.28
C MET A 261 11.08 -1.35 8.00
N GLY A 262 10.92 -2.30 8.95
CA GLY A 262 12.05 -2.92 9.66
C GLY A 262 12.98 -3.67 8.71
N GLN A 263 12.44 -4.39 7.74
CA GLN A 263 13.21 -5.12 6.73
C GLN A 263 13.93 -4.14 5.80
N VAL A 264 13.20 -3.20 5.21
CA VAL A 264 13.76 -2.22 4.25
C VAL A 264 14.90 -1.40 4.87
N LYS A 265 14.78 -1.00 6.14
CA LYS A 265 15.83 -0.23 6.85
C LYS A 265 17.15 -0.97 7.05
N ARG A 266 17.16 -2.29 6.99
CA ARG A 266 18.38 -3.12 7.16
C ARG A 266 19.14 -3.29 5.86
N LEU A 267 18.53 -3.00 4.73
CA LEU A 267 19.09 -3.26 3.40
C LEU A 267 19.96 -2.09 2.92
N PRO A 268 21.04 -2.35 2.18
CA PRO A 268 21.83 -1.32 1.58
C PRO A 268 21.05 -0.61 0.46
N VAL A 269 20.97 0.70 0.54
CA VAL A 269 20.24 1.53 -0.42
C VAL A 269 21.22 2.34 -1.26
N TYR A 270 20.87 2.55 -2.52
CA TYR A 270 21.68 3.31 -3.47
C TYR A 270 22.04 4.69 -2.91
N ARG A 271 23.35 5.02 -2.95
CA ARG A 271 23.94 6.26 -2.39
C ARG A 271 23.60 6.52 -0.93
N ASP A 272 23.47 5.48 -0.13
CA ASP A 272 23.18 5.56 1.30
C ASP A 272 21.90 6.38 1.61
N ALA A 273 20.93 6.39 0.68
CA ALA A 273 19.67 7.06 0.89
C ALA A 273 18.90 6.41 2.05
N VAL A 274 18.23 7.23 2.86
CA VAL A 274 17.44 6.76 4.00
C VAL A 274 16.07 6.29 3.53
N PRO A 275 15.70 5.01 3.75
CA PRO A 275 14.37 4.54 3.39
C PRO A 275 13.28 5.25 4.19
N THR A 276 12.25 5.68 3.50
CA THR A 276 10.98 6.16 4.06
C THR A 276 9.84 5.30 3.54
N GLN A 277 8.77 5.16 4.28
CA GLN A 277 7.64 4.33 3.86
C GLN A 277 6.38 5.16 3.66
N SER A 278 5.65 4.87 2.59
CA SER A 278 4.32 5.39 2.34
C SER A 278 3.33 4.27 2.03
N ILE A 279 2.09 4.44 2.47
CA ILE A 279 0.99 3.54 2.14
C ILE A 279 0.13 4.26 1.12
N LEU A 280 0.36 3.94 -0.15
CA LEU A 280 -0.19 4.72 -1.24
C LEU A 280 -0.36 3.87 -2.50
N THR A 281 -1.50 3.94 -3.13
CA THR A 281 -1.76 3.30 -4.42
C THR A 281 -1.97 4.30 -5.57
N ILE A 282 -2.41 5.51 -5.26
CA ILE A 282 -2.97 6.45 -6.24
C ILE A 282 -4.06 5.70 -7.04
N THR A 283 -4.14 5.89 -8.35
CA THR A 283 -5.05 5.18 -9.25
C THR A 283 -4.64 3.74 -9.55
N SER A 284 -3.46 3.30 -9.09
CA SER A 284 -2.97 1.94 -9.31
C SER A 284 -3.69 0.87 -8.48
N ASN A 285 -4.56 1.26 -7.55
CA ASN A 285 -5.38 0.33 -6.75
C ASN A 285 -6.20 -0.64 -7.60
N VAL A 286 -6.71 -0.18 -8.75
CA VAL A 286 -7.43 -1.03 -9.72
C VAL A 286 -6.49 -2.09 -10.32
N VAL A 287 -5.27 -1.69 -10.70
CA VAL A 287 -4.27 -2.60 -11.28
C VAL A 287 -3.82 -3.64 -10.26
N TYR A 288 -3.51 -3.22 -9.02
CA TYR A 288 -3.17 -4.18 -7.96
C TYR A 288 -4.30 -5.18 -7.72
N GLY A 289 -5.55 -4.70 -7.66
CA GLY A 289 -6.71 -5.56 -7.50
C GLY A 289 -6.86 -6.57 -8.63
N LYS A 290 -6.69 -6.13 -9.88
CA LYS A 290 -6.78 -6.98 -11.08
C LYS A 290 -5.81 -8.16 -11.07
N TYR A 291 -4.63 -7.99 -10.47
CA TYR A 291 -3.58 -9.01 -10.42
C TYR A 291 -3.46 -9.69 -9.05
N THR A 292 -4.53 -9.68 -8.28
CA THR A 292 -4.57 -10.35 -6.95
C THR A 292 -5.81 -11.20 -6.85
N GLY A 293 -5.63 -12.46 -6.47
CA GLY A 293 -6.68 -13.44 -6.27
C GLY A 293 -7.59 -13.13 -5.07
N ALA A 294 -8.49 -14.05 -4.75
CA ALA A 294 -9.32 -13.96 -3.54
C ALA A 294 -8.45 -14.03 -2.28
N LEU A 295 -8.94 -13.41 -1.19
CA LEU A 295 -8.23 -13.35 0.09
C LEU A 295 -9.11 -13.83 1.27
N PRO A 296 -8.47 -14.20 2.40
CA PRO A 296 -9.15 -14.70 3.60
C PRO A 296 -10.21 -13.76 4.19
N ASP A 297 -10.12 -12.44 3.97
CA ASP A 297 -11.10 -11.44 4.41
C ASP A 297 -12.44 -11.49 3.65
N GLY A 298 -12.57 -12.40 2.69
CA GLY A 298 -13.75 -12.51 1.81
C GLY A 298 -13.67 -11.63 0.56
N ARG A 299 -12.57 -10.94 0.32
CA ARG A 299 -12.36 -10.17 -0.90
C ARG A 299 -12.37 -11.12 -2.11
N ALA A 300 -13.23 -10.84 -3.07
CA ALA A 300 -13.25 -11.58 -4.33
C ALA A 300 -12.01 -11.25 -5.18
N ALA A 301 -11.55 -12.24 -5.96
CA ALA A 301 -10.48 -12.04 -6.92
C ALA A 301 -10.78 -10.87 -7.88
N PHE A 302 -9.73 -10.19 -8.35
CA PHE A 302 -9.78 -9.10 -9.33
C PHE A 302 -10.46 -7.80 -8.88
N THR A 303 -10.99 -7.71 -7.66
CA THR A 303 -11.60 -6.47 -7.16
C THR A 303 -10.54 -5.39 -6.85
N PRO A 304 -10.81 -4.09 -7.11
CA PRO A 304 -9.87 -3.02 -6.77
C PRO A 304 -9.50 -3.00 -5.29
N PHE A 305 -8.27 -2.60 -4.98
CA PHE A 305 -7.86 -2.32 -3.61
C PHE A 305 -8.42 -0.98 -3.15
N ALA A 306 -8.55 -0.79 -1.85
CA ALA A 306 -8.72 0.55 -1.28
C ALA A 306 -7.46 1.41 -1.55
N PRO A 307 -7.61 2.69 -1.87
CA PRO A 307 -6.46 3.57 -2.07
C PRO A 307 -5.78 3.90 -0.74
N GLY A 308 -4.45 3.88 -0.72
CA GLY A 308 -3.65 4.29 0.43
C GLY A 308 -3.87 3.44 1.69
N ALA A 309 -3.95 4.12 2.82
CA ALA A 309 -4.19 3.52 4.14
C ALA A 309 -5.69 3.48 4.51
N THR A 310 -6.58 3.72 3.55
CA THR A 310 -8.02 3.65 3.78
C THR A 310 -8.51 2.23 4.06
N PRO A 311 -9.59 2.07 4.81
CA PRO A 311 -10.26 0.78 4.98
C PRO A 311 -10.68 0.16 3.64
N SER A 312 -10.80 -1.16 3.59
CA SER A 312 -11.37 -1.85 2.45
C SER A 312 -12.82 -1.39 2.21
N TYR A 313 -13.25 -1.37 0.95
CA TYR A 313 -14.59 -0.91 0.61
C TYR A 313 -15.67 -1.67 1.37
N GLY A 314 -16.50 -0.94 2.13
CA GLY A 314 -17.57 -1.49 2.96
C GLY A 314 -17.13 -2.06 4.31
N ALA A 315 -15.84 -2.01 4.65
CA ALA A 315 -15.34 -2.44 5.95
C ALA A 315 -15.62 -1.43 7.05
N GLU A 316 -15.54 -0.15 6.72
CA GLU A 316 -15.81 0.95 7.66
C GLU A 316 -17.30 1.05 7.97
N GLN A 317 -17.65 0.95 9.25
CA GLN A 317 -19.03 1.02 9.75
C GLN A 317 -19.22 2.08 10.84
N ASN A 318 -18.14 2.44 11.55
CA ASN A 318 -18.19 3.33 12.70
C ASN A 318 -17.72 4.76 12.41
N GLY A 319 -17.20 5.01 11.21
CA GLY A 319 -16.54 6.27 10.86
C GLY A 319 -15.15 6.40 11.48
N LEU A 320 -14.47 7.49 11.11
CA LEU A 320 -13.15 7.85 11.66
C LEU A 320 -13.32 8.67 12.93
#